data_2eccc918047c3ce095a9a53819eb19c0
#
_entry.id   2eccc918047c3ce095a9a53819eb19c0
#
_cell.length_a   1.000
_cell.length_b   1.000
_cell.length_c   1.000
_cell.angle_alpha   90.00
_cell.angle_beta   90.00
_cell.angle_gamma   90.00
#
_symmetry.space_group_name_H-M   'P 1'
#
loop_
_entity.id
_entity.type
_entity.pdbx_description
1 polymer ?
#
loop_
_entity_poly.entity_id
_entity_poly.type
_entity_poly.pdbx_seq_one_letter_code
_entity_poly.pdbx_strand_id
1 'polypeptide(L)'
;MKRYLLLTCIMASNSCMAYSDTSSLQTSCENISVQAVKVMERRQAGVTLSQEKEALRKFMGIRKYNSERVKSAFETVMNKILIEVYKENIKENDFENEMMTSRFRQKIFNKCLSGELIDESI
;
A
#
# COMPACT_ATOMS: atom_id res chain seq x y z
N MET A 1 30.28 -19.46 -24.92
CA MET A 1 28.99 -19.49 -24.23
C MET A 1 29.10 -19.21 -22.75
N LYS A 2 30.05 -19.81 -22.04
CA LYS A 2 30.23 -19.53 -20.61
C LYS A 2 30.54 -18.07 -20.29
N ARG A 3 31.22 -17.38 -21.22
CA ARG A 3 31.53 -15.95 -21.06
C ARG A 3 30.29 -15.06 -21.03
N TYR A 4 29.29 -15.41 -21.81
CA TYR A 4 28.06 -14.62 -21.87
C TYR A 4 27.26 -14.77 -20.58
N LEU A 5 27.26 -15.94 -20.00
CA LEU A 5 26.62 -16.18 -18.71
C LEU A 5 27.29 -15.39 -17.59
N LEU A 6 28.65 -15.35 -17.60
CA LEU A 6 29.41 -14.58 -16.61
C LEU A 6 29.20 -13.08 -16.76
N LEU A 7 29.18 -12.57 -17.99
CA LEU A 7 28.89 -11.18 -18.27
C LEU A 7 27.48 -10.80 -17.84
N THR A 8 26.54 -11.68 -18.13
CA THR A 8 25.15 -11.48 -17.71
C THR A 8 25.04 -11.44 -16.19
N CYS A 9 25.77 -12.30 -15.48
CA CYS A 9 25.78 -12.29 -14.01
C CYS A 9 26.41 -11.03 -13.43
N ILE A 10 27.48 -10.53 -14.05
CA ILE A 10 28.13 -9.29 -13.58
C ILE A 10 27.21 -8.08 -13.80
N MET A 11 26.59 -8.00 -14.96
CA MET A 11 25.60 -6.94 -15.23
C MET A 11 24.37 -7.11 -14.34
N ALA A 12 23.95 -8.34 -14.09
CA ALA A 12 22.85 -8.64 -13.19
C ALA A 12 23.17 -8.25 -11.76
N SER A 13 24.43 -8.36 -11.31
CA SER A 13 24.82 -7.97 -9.96
C SER A 13 24.62 -6.46 -9.72
N ASN A 14 25.04 -5.64 -10.66
CA ASN A 14 24.81 -4.19 -10.57
C ASN A 14 23.34 -3.84 -10.71
N SER A 15 22.64 -4.54 -11.59
CA SER A 15 21.21 -4.38 -11.77
C SER A 15 20.44 -4.92 -10.57
N CYS A 16 20.93 -5.96 -9.91
CA CYS A 16 20.30 -6.54 -8.74
C CYS A 16 20.29 -5.58 -7.55
N MET A 17 21.29 -4.76 -7.35
CA MET A 17 21.30 -3.79 -6.25
C MET A 17 20.26 -2.71 -6.49
N ALA A 18 20.20 -2.12 -7.69
CA ALA A 18 19.17 -1.16 -8.06
C ALA A 18 17.79 -1.81 -8.09
N TYR A 19 17.71 -3.04 -8.55
CA TYR A 19 16.47 -3.81 -8.61
C TYR A 19 15.97 -4.17 -7.21
N SER A 20 16.86 -4.47 -6.27
CA SER A 20 16.48 -4.75 -4.88
C SER A 20 15.82 -3.55 -4.22
N ASP A 21 16.34 -2.35 -4.44
CA ASP A 21 15.74 -1.13 -3.91
C ASP A 21 14.36 -0.89 -4.52
N THR A 22 14.24 -1.06 -5.84
CA THR A 22 12.96 -0.96 -6.54
C THR A 22 12.00 -2.05 -6.08
N SER A 23 12.49 -3.29 -5.93
CA SER A 23 11.70 -4.42 -5.45
C SER A 23 11.20 -4.19 -4.04
N SER A 24 12.02 -3.62 -3.16
CA SER A 24 11.64 -3.28 -1.79
C SER A 24 10.52 -2.24 -1.76
N LEU A 25 10.62 -1.20 -2.58
CA LEU A 25 9.57 -0.19 -2.72
C LEU A 25 8.29 -0.82 -3.28
N GLN A 26 8.40 -1.63 -4.34
CA GLN A 26 7.26 -2.32 -4.92
C GLN A 26 6.58 -3.23 -3.91
N THR A 27 7.36 -3.99 -3.15
CA THR A 27 6.83 -4.89 -2.12
C THR A 27 6.08 -4.10 -1.05
N SER A 28 6.64 -2.99 -0.60
CA SER A 28 5.98 -2.13 0.38
C SER A 28 4.67 -1.57 -0.16
N CYS A 29 4.68 -1.12 -1.41
CA CYS A 29 3.48 -0.56 -2.05
C CYS A 29 2.42 -1.63 -2.32
N GLU A 30 2.84 -2.86 -2.64
CA GLU A 30 1.91 -3.98 -2.74
C GLU A 30 1.24 -4.28 -1.41
N ASN A 31 2.01 -4.30 -0.32
CA ASN A 31 1.47 -4.52 1.02
C ASN A 31 0.47 -3.42 1.41
N ILE A 32 0.79 -2.19 1.09
CA ILE A 32 -0.11 -1.04 1.32
C ILE A 32 -1.39 -1.20 0.50
N SER A 33 -1.28 -1.60 -0.76
CA SER A 33 -2.44 -1.80 -1.63
C SER A 33 -3.33 -2.95 -1.14
N VAL A 34 -2.73 -4.00 -0.58
CA VAL A 34 -3.49 -5.10 0.04
C VAL A 34 -4.27 -4.59 1.26
N GLN A 35 -3.67 -3.75 2.09
CA GLN A 35 -4.37 -3.14 3.22
C GLN A 35 -5.53 -2.28 2.75
N ALA A 36 -5.36 -1.54 1.67
CA ALA A 36 -6.42 -0.74 1.07
C ALA A 36 -7.60 -1.61 0.61
N VAL A 37 -7.31 -2.76 0.01
CA VAL A 37 -8.35 -3.73 -0.38
C VAL A 37 -9.13 -4.20 0.84
N LYS A 38 -8.44 -4.55 1.92
CA LYS A 38 -9.09 -5.01 3.15
C LYS A 38 -10.01 -3.94 3.74
N VAL A 39 -9.58 -2.68 3.74
CA VAL A 39 -10.41 -1.56 4.19
C VAL A 39 -11.63 -1.42 3.29
N MET A 40 -11.45 -1.52 1.98
CA MET A 40 -12.56 -1.42 1.02
C MET A 40 -13.58 -2.54 1.24
N GLU A 41 -13.10 -3.77 1.43
CA GLU A 41 -13.98 -4.91 1.69
C GLU A 41 -14.77 -4.74 2.99
N ARG A 42 -14.12 -4.25 4.05
CA ARG A 42 -14.82 -3.97 5.31
C ARG A 42 -15.87 -2.88 5.14
N ARG A 43 -15.57 -1.84 4.37
CA ARG A 43 -16.56 -0.81 4.07
C ARG A 43 -17.76 -1.39 3.33
N GLN A 44 -17.51 -2.24 2.34
CA GLN A 44 -18.57 -2.91 1.59
C GLN A 44 -19.41 -3.82 2.51
N ALA A 45 -18.82 -4.33 3.58
CA ALA A 45 -19.51 -5.12 4.59
C ALA A 45 -20.23 -4.27 5.65
N GLY A 46 -20.15 -2.95 5.55
CA GLY A 46 -20.88 -2.04 6.43
C GLY A 46 -20.08 -1.41 7.56
N VAL A 47 -18.75 -1.63 7.60
CA VAL A 47 -17.91 -0.98 8.62
C VAL A 47 -17.82 0.51 8.31
N THR A 48 -18.04 1.33 9.34
CA THR A 48 -18.02 2.79 9.18
C THR A 48 -16.60 3.34 9.26
N LEU A 49 -16.42 4.56 8.75
CA LEU A 49 -15.14 5.27 8.85
C LEU A 49 -14.72 5.44 10.33
N SER A 50 -15.67 5.74 11.20
CA SER A 50 -15.40 5.91 12.62
C SER A 50 -14.85 4.61 13.23
N GLN A 51 -15.46 3.46 12.87
CA GLN A 51 -14.99 2.16 13.32
C GLN A 51 -13.60 1.83 12.80
N GLU A 52 -13.30 2.17 11.54
CA GLU A 52 -11.98 1.97 10.96
C GLU A 52 -10.91 2.83 11.64
N LYS A 53 -11.25 4.09 11.93
CA LYS A 53 -10.33 5.00 12.65
C LYS A 53 -10.01 4.48 14.05
N GLU A 54 -11.02 3.98 14.74
CA GLU A 54 -10.83 3.42 16.08
C GLU A 54 -9.97 2.15 16.03
N ALA A 55 -10.20 1.28 15.04
CA ALA A 55 -9.39 0.08 14.86
C ALA A 55 -7.93 0.43 14.55
N LEU A 56 -7.71 1.45 13.71
CA LEU A 56 -6.36 1.94 13.43
C LEU A 56 -5.68 2.49 14.67
N ARG A 57 -6.39 3.26 15.47
CA ARG A 57 -5.86 3.81 16.71
C ARG A 57 -5.40 2.70 17.67
N LYS A 58 -6.22 1.65 17.82
CA LYS A 58 -5.88 0.50 18.66
C LYS A 58 -4.67 -0.24 18.11
N PHE A 59 -4.64 -0.46 16.80
CA PHE A 59 -3.52 -1.13 16.15
C PHE A 59 -2.21 -0.35 16.34
N MET A 60 -2.26 0.97 16.18
CA MET A 60 -1.09 1.83 16.36
C MET A 60 -0.59 1.80 17.80
N GLY A 61 -1.49 1.60 18.77
CA GLY A 61 -1.12 1.54 20.18
C GLY A 61 -0.43 0.26 20.62
N ILE A 62 -0.66 -0.84 19.93
CA ILE A 62 -0.11 -2.14 20.33
C ILE A 62 1.08 -2.60 19.50
N ARG A 63 1.23 -2.10 18.28
CA ARG A 63 2.31 -2.47 17.39
C ARG A 63 3.57 -1.68 17.73
N LYS A 64 4.71 -2.38 17.77
CA LYS A 64 6.01 -1.74 17.94
C LYS A 64 6.55 -1.30 16.58
N TYR A 65 7.09 -0.10 16.54
CA TYR A 65 7.70 0.49 15.35
C TYR A 65 9.17 0.77 15.62
N ASN A 66 9.98 0.77 14.57
CA ASN A 66 11.41 1.03 14.67
C ASN A 66 11.71 2.46 15.14
N SER A 67 10.81 3.39 14.85
CA SER A 67 10.95 4.78 15.29
C SER A 67 9.60 5.48 15.25
N GLU A 68 9.50 6.63 15.93
CA GLU A 68 8.31 7.47 15.86
C GLU A 68 8.06 8.00 14.45
N ARG A 69 9.12 8.22 13.69
CA ARG A 69 9.02 8.66 12.29
C ARG A 69 8.33 7.60 11.42
N VAL A 70 8.72 6.34 11.57
CA VAL A 70 8.10 5.22 10.85
C VAL A 70 6.63 5.08 11.24
N LYS A 71 6.35 5.17 12.54
CA LYS A 71 4.98 5.12 13.06
C LYS A 71 4.12 6.23 12.47
N SER A 72 4.62 7.45 12.49
CA SER A 72 3.92 8.62 11.96
C SER A 72 3.66 8.50 10.46
N ALA A 73 4.66 8.01 9.71
CA ALA A 73 4.52 7.80 8.26
C ALA A 73 3.45 6.74 7.96
N PHE A 74 3.45 5.65 8.69
CA PHE A 74 2.44 4.59 8.54
C PHE A 74 1.04 5.13 8.83
N GLU A 75 0.89 5.86 9.93
CA GLU A 75 -0.38 6.45 10.32
C GLU A 75 -0.90 7.41 9.24
N THR A 76 -0.02 8.24 8.69
CA THR A 76 -0.37 9.18 7.62
C THR A 76 -0.87 8.44 6.39
N VAL A 77 -0.16 7.39 5.96
CA VAL A 77 -0.53 6.59 4.81
C VAL A 77 -1.89 5.92 5.04
N MET A 78 -2.08 5.32 6.19
CA MET A 78 -3.33 4.63 6.49
C MET A 78 -4.51 5.58 6.57
N ASN A 79 -4.32 6.77 7.15
CA ASN A 79 -5.37 7.79 7.19
C ASN A 79 -5.75 8.26 5.78
N LYS A 80 -4.79 8.43 4.89
CA LYS A 80 -5.07 8.78 3.49
C LYS A 80 -5.85 7.68 2.78
N ILE A 81 -5.49 6.42 3.03
CA ILE A 81 -6.23 5.27 2.48
C ILE A 81 -7.67 5.28 2.97
N LEU A 82 -7.89 5.49 4.25
CA LEU A 82 -9.24 5.56 4.81
C LEU A 82 -10.07 6.65 4.13
N ILE A 83 -9.49 7.83 3.96
CA ILE A 83 -10.17 8.94 3.28
C ILE A 83 -10.52 8.56 1.85
N GLU A 84 -9.59 7.98 1.11
CA GLU A 84 -9.82 7.58 -0.28
C GLU A 84 -10.89 6.49 -0.39
N VAL A 85 -10.84 5.49 0.49
CA VAL A 85 -11.83 4.40 0.51
C VAL A 85 -13.25 4.97 0.72
N TYR A 86 -13.40 5.87 1.68
CA TYR A 86 -14.72 6.37 2.05
C TYR A 86 -15.22 7.49 1.14
N LYS A 87 -14.43 7.92 0.16
CA LYS A 87 -14.89 8.75 -0.95
C LYS A 87 -15.52 7.95 -2.07
N GLU A 88 -15.17 6.67 -2.20
CA GLU A 88 -15.72 5.84 -3.27
C GLU A 88 -17.19 5.52 -3.01
N ASN A 89 -17.97 5.42 -4.08
CA ASN A 89 -19.37 5.02 -3.99
C ASN A 89 -19.49 3.51 -3.99
N ILE A 90 -20.12 2.96 -2.96
CA ILE A 90 -20.40 1.52 -2.88
C ILE A 90 -21.45 1.18 -3.95
N LYS A 91 -21.19 0.13 -4.69
CA LYS A 91 -22.07 -0.37 -5.75
C LYS A 91 -23.11 -1.32 -5.17
N GLU A 92 -24.21 -1.50 -5.89
CA GLU A 92 -25.29 -2.35 -5.45
C GLU A 92 -25.04 -3.83 -5.69
N ASN A 93 -24.25 -4.18 -6.72
CA ASN A 93 -23.97 -5.57 -7.02
C ASN A 93 -22.51 -5.93 -6.72
N ASP A 94 -22.32 -7.22 -6.41
CA ASP A 94 -21.02 -7.75 -6.00
C ASP A 94 -19.96 -7.64 -7.09
N PHE A 95 -20.35 -7.85 -8.35
CA PHE A 95 -19.43 -7.77 -9.47
C PHE A 95 -18.85 -6.37 -9.62
N GLU A 96 -19.70 -5.35 -9.54
CA GLU A 96 -19.26 -3.94 -9.63
C GLU A 96 -18.38 -3.57 -8.45
N ASN A 97 -18.68 -4.10 -7.24
CA ASN A 97 -17.85 -3.87 -6.07
C ASN A 97 -16.48 -4.51 -6.21
N GLU A 98 -16.40 -5.73 -6.77
CA GLU A 98 -15.12 -6.38 -7.04
C GLU A 98 -14.29 -5.60 -8.04
N MET A 99 -14.92 -5.12 -9.11
CA MET A 99 -14.24 -4.30 -10.11
C MET A 99 -13.74 -3.00 -9.53
N MET A 100 -14.53 -2.36 -8.69
CA MET A 100 -14.16 -1.14 -7.98
C MET A 100 -12.97 -1.39 -7.06
N THR A 101 -13.01 -2.47 -6.30
CA THR A 101 -11.93 -2.85 -5.38
C THR A 101 -10.62 -3.08 -6.13
N SER A 102 -10.68 -3.78 -7.25
CA SER A 102 -9.51 -4.04 -8.09
C SER A 102 -8.90 -2.74 -8.64
N ARG A 103 -9.74 -1.84 -9.14
CA ARG A 103 -9.28 -0.53 -9.62
C ARG A 103 -8.73 0.33 -8.51
N PHE A 104 -9.36 0.26 -7.34
CA PHE A 104 -8.90 0.99 -6.16
C PHE A 104 -7.53 0.49 -5.71
N ARG A 105 -7.32 -0.82 -5.70
CA ARG A 105 -6.02 -1.41 -5.38
C ARG A 105 -4.92 -0.87 -6.29
N GLN A 106 -5.19 -0.85 -7.60
CA GLN A 106 -4.22 -0.34 -8.57
C GLN A 106 -3.95 1.15 -8.37
N LYS A 107 -4.99 1.92 -8.09
CA LYS A 107 -4.89 3.35 -7.80
C LYS A 107 -3.98 3.61 -6.60
N ILE A 108 -4.19 2.88 -5.50
CA ILE A 108 -3.38 3.04 -4.29
C ILE A 108 -1.93 2.60 -4.53
N PHE A 109 -1.74 1.50 -5.25
CA PHE A 109 -0.40 1.03 -5.61
C PHE A 109 0.36 2.10 -6.39
N ASN A 110 -0.28 2.69 -7.39
CA ASN A 110 0.32 3.75 -8.21
C ASN A 110 0.63 5.01 -7.39
N LYS A 111 -0.27 5.42 -6.52
CA LYS A 111 -0.05 6.56 -5.62
C LYS A 111 1.09 6.30 -4.65
N CYS A 112 1.22 5.08 -4.18
CA CYS A 112 2.33 4.68 -3.32
C CYS A 112 3.67 4.82 -4.05
N LEU A 113 3.76 4.27 -5.26
CA LEU A 113 4.97 4.33 -6.07
C LEU A 113 5.39 5.76 -6.42
N SER A 114 4.42 6.64 -6.64
CA SER A 114 4.69 8.04 -6.98
C SER A 114 4.97 8.94 -5.76
N GLY A 115 4.81 8.40 -4.55
CA GLY A 115 5.01 9.15 -3.33
C GLY A 115 3.82 9.99 -2.89
N GLU A 116 2.70 9.93 -3.59
CA GLU A 116 1.52 10.74 -3.27
C GLU A 116 0.85 10.39 -1.94
N LEU A 117 1.09 9.18 -1.44
CA LEU A 117 0.55 8.78 -0.14
C LEU A 117 1.36 9.30 1.04
N ILE A 118 2.57 9.76 0.80
CA ILE A 118 3.42 10.31 1.83
C ILE A 118 3.30 11.82 1.79
N ASP A 119 2.97 12.42 2.93
CA ASP A 119 2.88 13.86 3.03
C ASP A 119 4.27 14.48 2.98
N GLU A 120 4.42 15.54 2.20
CA GLU A 120 5.69 16.26 2.06
C GLU A 120 6.15 16.90 3.37
N SER A 121 5.21 17.12 4.30
CA SER A 121 5.53 17.67 5.61
C SER A 121 6.24 16.68 6.53
N ILE A 122 6.30 15.41 6.13
CA ILE A 122 7.02 14.36 6.85
C ILE A 122 8.46 14.29 6.34
#